data_5453670996dec742d3016242a76d9151
#
_entry.id   5453670996dec742d3016242a76d9151
#
_cell.length_a   1.000
_cell.length_b   1.000
_cell.length_c   1.000
_cell.angle_alpha   90.00
_cell.angle_beta   90.00
_cell.angle_gamma   90.00
#
_symmetry.space_group_name_H-M   'P 1'
#
loop_
_entity.id
_entity.type
_entity.pdbx_description
1 polymer ?
#
loop_
_entity_poly.entity_id
_entity_poly.type
_entity_poly.pdbx_seq_one_letter_code
_entity_poly.pdbx_strand_id
1 'polypeptide(L)'
;EFTEILFAPQEGSSDLAGIRVIPNIKVKANMYLNSSLTKIVRKYTTCGFSATGGVTSVSDRTLEVSKLKINLEECGDAFYGTIFEEFYGSGTAIDDLTDTVVGEVARKRVAEAIADDNGRMAWFAASTAASADYDQFDGFVQLFVDNSASLGKYVEMTAISNIEDTNGDLVADGAYTLLKSAYENQTKVLRQMPNADKSFRVTATIVDNLMTTYEQLGTGNALGLQLLQDGQSLTFRGIPVVEITGWDTQLSDGTNPNANIGKNMLVYTVDDNLVIGTDVA
;
A
#
# COMPACT_ATOMS: atom_id res chain seq x y z
N GLU A 1 14.01 -23.62 -2.20
CA GLU A 1 14.82 -22.45 -1.84
C GLU A 1 14.29 -21.15 -2.49
N PHE A 2 14.02 -21.13 -3.80
CA PHE A 2 13.44 -19.93 -4.45
C PHE A 2 12.03 -19.58 -3.97
N THR A 3 11.27 -20.56 -3.56
CA THR A 3 9.93 -20.36 -3.00
C THR A 3 9.98 -19.60 -1.67
N GLU A 4 10.89 -19.93 -0.76
CA GLU A 4 11.07 -19.22 0.51
C GLU A 4 11.45 -17.75 0.32
N ILE A 5 12.33 -17.45 -0.66
CA ILE A 5 12.73 -16.08 -0.96
C ILE A 5 11.56 -15.22 -1.49
N LEU A 6 10.65 -15.82 -2.25
CA LEU A 6 9.46 -15.10 -2.80
C LEU A 6 8.41 -14.78 -1.73
N PHE A 7 8.40 -15.47 -0.59
CA PHE A 7 7.34 -15.36 0.42
C PHE A 7 7.77 -14.62 1.69
N ALA A 8 9.01 -14.80 2.14
CA ALA A 8 9.56 -14.06 3.28
C ALA A 8 9.48 -12.52 3.12
N PRO A 9 9.69 -11.93 1.92
CA PRO A 9 9.59 -10.51 1.73
C PRO A 9 8.20 -9.89 1.92
N GLN A 10 7.13 -10.65 1.71
CA GLN A 10 5.76 -10.11 1.88
C GLN A 10 5.41 -9.81 3.33
N GLU A 11 5.96 -10.59 4.26
CA GLU A 11 5.79 -10.34 5.69
C GLU A 11 6.73 -9.23 6.20
N GLY A 12 7.85 -9.00 5.51
CA GLY A 12 8.89 -8.05 5.91
C GLY A 12 8.85 -6.68 5.21
N SER A 13 8.03 -6.51 4.15
CA SER A 13 7.95 -5.23 3.45
C SER A 13 7.19 -4.20 4.27
N SER A 14 7.86 -3.09 4.65
CA SER A 14 7.22 -1.97 5.35
C SER A 14 6.06 -1.38 4.56
N ASP A 15 6.15 -1.39 3.22
CA ASP A 15 5.15 -0.82 2.32
C ASP A 15 3.85 -1.65 2.27
N LEU A 16 3.92 -2.92 2.66
CA LEU A 16 2.79 -3.84 2.73
C LEU A 16 2.29 -4.09 4.16
N ALA A 17 2.85 -3.40 5.15
CA ALA A 17 2.45 -3.55 6.55
C ALA A 17 0.95 -3.31 6.75
N GLY A 18 0.28 -4.21 7.47
CA GLY A 18 -1.16 -4.12 7.76
C GLY A 18 -2.07 -4.47 6.58
N ILE A 19 -1.54 -4.95 5.44
CA ILE A 19 -2.34 -5.43 4.32
C ILE A 19 -2.67 -6.92 4.54
N ARG A 20 -3.92 -7.28 4.30
CA ARG A 20 -4.38 -8.66 4.44
C ARG A 20 -3.90 -9.53 3.28
N VAL A 21 -3.17 -10.61 3.59
CA VAL A 21 -2.74 -11.60 2.59
C VAL A 21 -3.66 -12.81 2.64
N ILE A 22 -4.16 -13.26 1.48
CA ILE A 22 -4.94 -14.48 1.32
C ILE A 22 -4.09 -15.51 0.58
N PRO A 23 -3.63 -16.57 1.27
CA PRO A 23 -2.81 -17.61 0.67
C PRO A 23 -3.64 -18.64 -0.13
N ASN A 24 -2.97 -19.52 -0.84
CA ASN A 24 -3.56 -20.66 -1.55
C ASN A 24 -4.55 -20.35 -2.69
N ILE A 25 -4.42 -19.19 -3.33
CA ILE A 25 -5.21 -18.87 -4.51
C ILE A 25 -4.51 -19.40 -5.75
N LYS A 26 -5.06 -20.46 -6.37
CA LYS A 26 -4.44 -21.09 -7.54
C LYS A 26 -4.59 -20.27 -8.83
N VAL A 27 -5.75 -19.67 -9.06
CA VAL A 27 -6.04 -18.86 -10.25
C VAL A 27 -6.89 -17.66 -9.85
N LYS A 28 -8.04 -17.91 -9.23
CA LYS A 28 -9.04 -16.92 -8.84
C LYS A 28 -9.69 -17.30 -7.53
N ALA A 29 -9.96 -16.29 -6.70
CA ALA A 29 -10.79 -16.41 -5.52
C ALA A 29 -11.94 -15.40 -5.58
N ASN A 30 -13.15 -15.82 -5.29
CA ASN A 30 -14.29 -14.92 -5.19
C ASN A 30 -14.46 -14.48 -3.75
N MET A 31 -14.42 -13.18 -3.53
CA MET A 31 -14.71 -12.55 -2.25
C MET A 31 -16.15 -12.08 -2.25
N TYR A 32 -16.95 -12.57 -1.31
CA TYR A 32 -18.36 -12.23 -1.21
C TYR A 32 -18.58 -11.08 -0.23
N LEU A 33 -19.27 -10.06 -0.70
CA LEU A 33 -19.72 -8.94 0.11
C LEU A 33 -21.21 -9.13 0.37
N ASN A 34 -21.56 -9.28 1.64
CA ASN A 34 -22.96 -9.33 2.06
C ASN A 34 -23.37 -7.95 2.56
N SER A 35 -24.31 -7.31 1.89
CA SER A 35 -24.82 -6.01 2.33
C SER A 35 -25.82 -6.19 3.48
N SER A 36 -25.68 -5.36 4.51
CA SER A 36 -26.61 -5.36 5.64
C SER A 36 -28.01 -4.93 5.21
N LEU A 37 -29.00 -5.65 5.71
CA LEU A 37 -30.41 -5.31 5.50
C LEU A 37 -30.75 -4.01 6.23
N THR A 38 -31.42 -3.10 5.53
CA THR A 38 -31.86 -1.83 6.09
C THR A 38 -33.36 -1.64 5.91
N LYS A 39 -34.03 -0.97 6.88
CA LYS A 39 -35.45 -0.59 6.80
C LYS A 39 -36.41 -1.78 6.64
N ILE A 40 -36.11 -2.90 7.32
CA ILE A 40 -36.95 -4.12 7.28
C ILE A 40 -38.16 -4.04 8.17
N VAL A 41 -38.16 -3.20 9.22
CA VAL A 41 -39.25 -3.04 10.15
C VAL A 41 -40.29 -2.08 9.55
N ARG A 42 -41.55 -2.54 9.51
CA ARG A 42 -42.67 -1.75 9.03
C ARG A 42 -43.82 -1.71 10.06
N LYS A 43 -44.65 -0.69 9.96
CA LYS A 43 -45.84 -0.59 10.78
C LYS A 43 -46.81 -1.72 10.43
N TYR A 44 -47.32 -2.42 11.46
CA TYR A 44 -48.40 -3.38 11.29
C TYR A 44 -49.69 -2.68 10.80
N THR A 45 -50.27 -3.14 9.72
CA THR A 45 -51.49 -2.52 9.17
C THR A 45 -52.68 -3.46 9.08
N THR A 46 -52.50 -4.76 8.88
CA THR A 46 -53.56 -5.79 8.87
C THR A 46 -52.92 -7.17 8.79
N CYS A 47 -53.73 -8.23 8.94
CA CYS A 47 -53.30 -9.65 8.90
C CYS A 47 -52.82 -10.13 7.49
N GLY A 48 -52.24 -9.29 6.65
CA GLY A 48 -51.69 -9.66 5.36
C GLY A 48 -50.16 -9.76 5.40
N PHE A 49 -49.62 -10.84 4.87
CA PHE A 49 -48.17 -10.98 4.66
C PHE A 49 -47.80 -10.26 3.34
N SER A 50 -47.08 -9.16 3.45
CA SER A 50 -46.47 -8.47 2.27
C SER A 50 -44.97 -8.54 2.42
N ALA A 51 -44.30 -9.34 1.59
CA ALA A 51 -42.85 -9.45 1.56
C ALA A 51 -42.24 -8.11 1.08
N THR A 52 -41.26 -7.63 1.85
CA THR A 52 -40.59 -6.36 1.58
C THR A 52 -39.15 -6.61 1.10
N GLY A 53 -38.98 -7.20 -0.06
CA GLY A 53 -37.67 -7.44 -0.65
C GLY A 53 -37.02 -8.76 -0.26
N GLY A 54 -35.87 -9.06 -0.86
CA GLY A 54 -35.07 -10.25 -0.59
C GLY A 54 -34.30 -10.16 0.73
N VAL A 55 -33.97 -11.31 1.30
CA VAL A 55 -33.27 -11.41 2.60
C VAL A 55 -31.76 -11.18 2.43
N THR A 56 -31.22 -11.37 1.21
CA THR A 56 -29.78 -11.34 0.98
C THR A 56 -29.45 -10.63 -0.32
N SER A 57 -28.60 -9.65 -0.27
CA SER A 57 -27.94 -9.06 -1.45
C SER A 57 -26.46 -9.37 -1.34
N VAL A 58 -25.99 -10.28 -2.17
CA VAL A 58 -24.60 -10.70 -2.24
C VAL A 58 -23.97 -10.09 -3.51
N SER A 59 -22.92 -9.33 -3.34
CA SER A 59 -22.04 -8.94 -4.43
C SER A 59 -20.72 -9.68 -4.30
N ASP A 60 -20.11 -10.04 -5.41
CA ASP A 60 -18.83 -10.72 -5.44
C ASP A 60 -17.74 -9.82 -6.08
N ARG A 61 -16.53 -10.05 -5.65
CA ARG A 61 -15.32 -9.52 -6.27
C ARG A 61 -14.35 -10.65 -6.49
N THR A 62 -13.75 -10.65 -7.65
CA THR A 62 -12.77 -11.67 -8.02
C THR A 62 -11.37 -11.13 -7.73
N LEU A 63 -10.58 -11.92 -7.00
CA LEU A 63 -9.15 -11.73 -6.80
C LEU A 63 -8.42 -12.73 -7.71
N GLU A 64 -7.63 -12.23 -8.66
CA GLU A 64 -6.87 -13.02 -9.61
C GLU A 64 -5.38 -12.99 -9.26
N VAL A 65 -4.69 -14.10 -9.46
CA VAL A 65 -3.25 -14.23 -9.20
C VAL A 65 -2.50 -14.33 -10.52
N SER A 66 -1.49 -13.50 -10.71
CA SER A 66 -0.62 -13.48 -11.88
C SER A 66 0.68 -14.23 -11.61
N LYS A 67 1.19 -14.95 -12.62
CA LYS A 67 2.48 -15.64 -12.51
C LYS A 67 3.60 -14.68 -12.81
N LEU A 68 4.51 -14.51 -11.86
CA LEU A 68 5.71 -13.72 -12.00
C LEU A 68 6.93 -14.63 -12.15
N LYS A 69 8.00 -14.10 -12.74
CA LYS A 69 9.29 -14.80 -12.87
C LYS A 69 10.43 -13.83 -12.61
N ILE A 70 11.49 -14.36 -12.06
CA ILE A 70 12.74 -13.64 -11.85
C ILE A 70 13.82 -14.39 -12.62
N ASN A 71 14.49 -13.72 -13.54
CA ASN A 71 15.62 -14.25 -14.29
C ASN A 71 16.80 -13.32 -14.04
N LEU A 72 17.74 -13.77 -13.23
CA LEU A 72 18.98 -13.05 -12.96
C LEU A 72 20.15 -13.92 -13.40
N GLU A 73 21.10 -13.34 -14.10
CA GLU A 73 22.35 -13.94 -14.51
C GLU A 73 23.48 -12.97 -14.19
N GLU A 74 24.49 -13.44 -13.48
CA GLU A 74 25.67 -12.66 -13.17
C GLU A 74 26.91 -13.49 -13.43
N CYS A 75 27.88 -12.91 -14.15
CA CYS A 75 29.12 -13.59 -14.44
C CYS A 75 30.06 -13.53 -13.24
N GLY A 76 30.64 -14.67 -12.86
CA GLY A 76 31.61 -14.74 -11.76
C GLY A 76 32.80 -13.77 -11.91
N ASP A 77 33.17 -13.46 -13.16
CA ASP A 77 34.22 -12.49 -13.47
C ASP A 77 33.95 -11.06 -12.96
N ALA A 78 32.67 -10.72 -12.72
CA ALA A 78 32.29 -9.40 -12.18
C ALA A 78 32.77 -9.20 -10.72
N PHE A 79 33.09 -10.27 -10.02
CA PHE A 79 33.58 -10.23 -8.63
C PHE A 79 35.10 -10.10 -8.54
N TYR A 80 35.84 -10.30 -9.62
CA TYR A 80 37.30 -10.12 -9.64
C TYR A 80 37.67 -8.64 -9.47
N GLY A 81 38.67 -8.39 -8.64
CA GLY A 81 39.14 -7.02 -8.31
C GLY A 81 38.20 -6.28 -7.34
N THR A 82 37.22 -6.97 -6.78
CA THR A 82 36.34 -6.42 -5.72
C THR A 82 36.69 -7.00 -4.37
N ILE A 83 36.11 -6.43 -3.30
CA ILE A 83 36.19 -6.97 -1.92
C ILE A 83 35.83 -8.45 -1.87
N PHE A 84 34.99 -8.93 -2.76
CA PHE A 84 34.52 -10.32 -2.80
C PHE A 84 35.60 -11.30 -3.26
N GLU A 85 36.65 -10.86 -3.95
CA GLU A 85 37.77 -11.69 -4.35
C GLU A 85 38.48 -12.32 -3.12
N GLU A 86 38.54 -11.60 -2.02
CA GLU A 86 39.14 -12.06 -0.76
C GLU A 86 38.36 -13.21 -0.11
N PHE A 87 37.08 -13.35 -0.43
CA PHE A 87 36.21 -14.43 0.07
C PHE A 87 36.21 -15.67 -0.81
N TYR A 88 36.85 -15.62 -2.00
CA TYR A 88 37.10 -16.80 -2.81
C TYR A 88 38.28 -17.58 -2.18
N GLY A 89 37.98 -18.56 -1.36
CA GLY A 89 39.00 -19.47 -0.86
C GLY A 89 39.68 -20.25 -2.02
N SER A 90 40.98 -20.57 -1.85
CA SER A 90 41.67 -21.43 -2.83
C SER A 90 40.95 -22.75 -3.02
N GLY A 91 40.43 -23.01 -4.21
CA GLY A 91 39.71 -24.24 -4.57
C GLY A 91 38.18 -24.09 -4.67
N THR A 92 37.64 -22.87 -4.51
CA THR A 92 36.22 -22.62 -4.77
C THR A 92 35.93 -22.66 -6.28
N ALA A 93 34.99 -23.51 -6.69
CA ALA A 93 34.54 -23.52 -8.07
C ALA A 93 33.71 -22.26 -8.36
N ILE A 94 34.11 -21.47 -9.35
CA ILE A 94 33.45 -20.22 -9.74
C ILE A 94 32.01 -20.49 -10.23
N ASP A 95 31.77 -21.70 -10.74
CA ASP A 95 30.47 -22.12 -11.27
C ASP A 95 29.45 -22.49 -10.18
N ASP A 96 29.87 -22.65 -8.91
CA ASP A 96 28.98 -23.00 -7.81
C ASP A 96 29.32 -22.17 -6.55
N LEU A 97 28.62 -21.07 -6.40
CA LEU A 97 28.75 -20.15 -5.26
C LEU A 97 27.72 -20.42 -4.14
N THR A 98 26.99 -21.53 -4.21
CA THR A 98 25.80 -21.79 -3.39
C THR A 98 26.10 -21.77 -1.88
N ASP A 99 27.24 -22.29 -1.46
CA ASP A 99 27.65 -22.39 -0.05
C ASP A 99 28.73 -21.38 0.36
N THR A 100 28.93 -20.33 -0.45
CA THR A 100 29.95 -19.31 -0.16
C THR A 100 29.32 -18.07 0.46
N VAL A 101 30.12 -17.27 1.17
CA VAL A 101 29.71 -15.94 1.72
C VAL A 101 29.17 -15.02 0.61
N VAL A 102 29.76 -15.11 -0.58
CA VAL A 102 29.31 -14.35 -1.75
C VAL A 102 27.89 -14.77 -2.17
N GLY A 103 27.60 -16.08 -2.18
CA GLY A 103 26.28 -16.61 -2.46
C GLY A 103 25.23 -16.18 -1.42
N GLU A 104 25.60 -16.09 -0.14
CA GLU A 104 24.71 -15.57 0.92
C GLU A 104 24.39 -14.09 0.71
N VAL A 105 25.42 -13.27 0.42
CA VAL A 105 25.22 -11.83 0.15
C VAL A 105 24.36 -11.61 -1.09
N ALA A 106 24.60 -12.38 -2.16
CA ALA A 106 23.79 -12.32 -3.37
C ALA A 106 22.33 -12.68 -3.10
N ARG A 107 22.07 -13.78 -2.37
CA ARG A 107 20.71 -14.18 -1.97
C ARG A 107 20.02 -13.10 -1.13
N LYS A 108 20.71 -12.49 -0.19
CA LYS A 108 20.15 -11.42 0.64
C LYS A 108 19.77 -10.20 -0.22
N ARG A 109 20.62 -9.77 -1.14
CA ARG A 109 20.33 -8.66 -2.06
C ARG A 109 19.14 -8.96 -2.97
N VAL A 110 19.05 -10.19 -3.48
CA VAL A 110 17.90 -10.61 -4.31
C VAL A 110 16.61 -10.59 -3.46
N ALA A 111 16.67 -11.05 -2.21
CA ALA A 111 15.51 -11.02 -1.32
C ALA A 111 15.06 -9.59 -1.01
N GLU A 112 15.99 -8.67 -0.75
CA GLU A 112 15.69 -7.25 -0.55
C GLU A 112 15.06 -6.63 -1.81
N ALA A 113 15.63 -6.88 -2.98
CA ALA A 113 15.09 -6.39 -4.24
C ALA A 113 13.67 -6.94 -4.53
N ILE A 114 13.40 -8.21 -4.21
CA ILE A 114 12.06 -8.81 -4.34
C ILE A 114 11.07 -8.14 -3.38
N ALA A 115 11.50 -7.80 -2.16
CA ALA A 115 10.64 -7.11 -1.20
C ALA A 115 10.23 -5.73 -1.70
N ASP A 116 11.19 -4.96 -2.22
CA ASP A 116 10.95 -3.63 -2.80
C ASP A 116 10.06 -3.72 -4.05
N ASP A 117 10.32 -4.69 -4.93
CA ASP A 117 9.50 -4.93 -6.12
C ASP A 117 8.06 -5.34 -5.78
N ASN A 118 7.88 -6.18 -4.76
CA ASN A 118 6.54 -6.55 -4.31
C ASN A 118 5.76 -5.33 -3.79
N GLY A 119 6.41 -4.45 -3.04
CA GLY A 119 5.83 -3.17 -2.61
C GLY A 119 5.43 -2.30 -3.80
N ARG A 120 6.36 -2.11 -4.75
CA ARG A 120 6.13 -1.34 -5.97
C ARG A 120 4.97 -1.90 -6.79
N MET A 121 4.98 -3.18 -7.10
CA MET A 121 3.94 -3.83 -7.90
C MET A 121 2.58 -3.79 -7.23
N ALA A 122 2.50 -4.09 -5.93
CA ALA A 122 1.24 -4.10 -5.21
C ALA A 122 0.54 -2.74 -5.23
N TRP A 123 1.30 -1.65 -5.18
CA TRP A 123 0.74 -0.31 -5.18
C TRP A 123 0.56 0.28 -6.57
N PHE A 124 1.57 0.19 -7.46
CA PHE A 124 1.64 1.01 -8.67
C PHE A 124 1.59 0.23 -9.98
N ALA A 125 1.59 -1.09 -9.97
CA ALA A 125 1.49 -1.85 -11.22
C ALA A 125 0.18 -1.56 -11.96
N ALA A 126 0.24 -1.61 -13.28
CA ALA A 126 -0.92 -1.48 -14.16
C ALA A 126 -0.72 -2.37 -15.39
N SER A 127 -1.64 -3.27 -15.64
CA SER A 127 -1.56 -4.23 -16.77
C SER A 127 -1.49 -3.55 -18.16
N THR A 128 -1.80 -2.26 -18.22
CA THR A 128 -1.72 -1.42 -19.43
C THR A 128 -0.47 -0.55 -19.48
N ALA A 129 0.46 -0.69 -18.51
CA ALA A 129 1.67 0.10 -18.47
C ALA A 129 2.56 -0.15 -19.67
N ALA A 130 3.22 0.90 -20.17
CA ALA A 130 4.17 0.80 -21.26
C ALA A 130 5.54 0.26 -20.81
N SER A 131 5.87 0.42 -19.52
CA SER A 131 7.11 -0.07 -18.93
C SER A 131 6.92 -1.48 -18.39
N ALA A 132 7.86 -2.37 -18.70
CA ALA A 132 7.92 -3.73 -18.16
C ALA A 132 8.07 -3.77 -16.63
N ASP A 133 8.49 -2.66 -16.03
CA ASP A 133 8.64 -2.56 -14.58
C ASP A 133 7.29 -2.47 -13.85
N TYR A 134 6.21 -2.13 -14.58
CA TYR A 134 4.88 -1.89 -14.01
C TYR A 134 3.75 -2.69 -14.68
N ASP A 135 4.03 -3.52 -15.69
CA ASP A 135 3.01 -4.21 -16.52
C ASP A 135 2.53 -5.56 -15.97
N GLN A 136 2.84 -5.90 -14.71
CA GLN A 136 2.60 -7.23 -14.17
C GLN A 136 1.12 -7.53 -13.92
N PHE A 137 0.41 -6.64 -13.26
CA PHE A 137 -1.02 -6.71 -12.93
C PHE A 137 -1.52 -5.33 -12.47
N ASP A 138 -2.81 -5.19 -12.16
CA ASP A 138 -3.35 -3.92 -11.66
C ASP A 138 -3.16 -3.80 -10.15
N GLY A 139 -2.30 -2.89 -9.71
CA GLY A 139 -2.04 -2.56 -8.32
C GLY A 139 -3.16 -1.72 -7.70
N PHE A 140 -3.05 -1.47 -6.40
CA PHE A 140 -4.10 -0.74 -5.65
C PHE A 140 -4.41 0.63 -6.23
N VAL A 141 -3.41 1.40 -6.60
CA VAL A 141 -3.59 2.76 -7.15
C VAL A 141 -4.36 2.72 -8.46
N GLN A 142 -3.99 1.81 -9.37
CA GLN A 142 -4.71 1.61 -10.63
C GLN A 142 -6.17 1.21 -10.40
N LEU A 143 -6.40 0.26 -9.47
CA LEU A 143 -7.75 -0.16 -9.11
C LEU A 143 -8.58 0.97 -8.49
N PHE A 144 -7.98 1.87 -7.72
CA PHE A 144 -8.68 3.03 -7.16
C PHE A 144 -9.08 4.04 -8.25
N VAL A 145 -8.20 4.30 -9.20
CA VAL A 145 -8.45 5.20 -10.32
C VAL A 145 -9.56 4.64 -11.21
N ASP A 146 -9.45 3.39 -11.65
CA ASP A 146 -10.40 2.76 -12.56
C ASP A 146 -11.78 2.59 -11.95
N ASN A 147 -11.85 2.34 -10.65
CA ASN A 147 -13.08 2.10 -9.94
C ASN A 147 -13.54 3.28 -9.07
N SER A 148 -13.00 4.47 -9.28
CA SER A 148 -13.30 5.66 -8.48
C SER A 148 -14.79 5.98 -8.38
N ALA A 149 -15.56 5.71 -9.43
CA ALA A 149 -17.01 5.92 -9.45
C ALA A 149 -17.80 4.91 -8.60
N SER A 150 -17.27 3.71 -8.36
CA SER A 150 -17.98 2.60 -7.70
C SER A 150 -17.43 2.26 -6.30
N LEU A 151 -16.12 2.42 -6.07
CA LEU A 151 -15.44 1.96 -4.87
C LEU A 151 -15.21 3.03 -3.81
N GLY A 152 -15.19 4.28 -4.18
CA GLY A 152 -14.84 5.31 -3.25
C GLY A 152 -14.77 6.69 -3.88
N LYS A 153 -14.19 7.62 -3.15
CA LYS A 153 -13.90 8.95 -3.65
C LYS A 153 -12.42 9.04 -3.97
N TYR A 154 -12.11 9.11 -5.23
CA TYR A 154 -10.85 9.67 -5.69
C TYR A 154 -11.02 11.20 -5.75
N VAL A 155 -10.12 11.92 -5.13
CA VAL A 155 -10.11 13.38 -5.14
C VAL A 155 -8.70 13.82 -5.50
N GLU A 156 -8.55 14.53 -6.60
CA GLU A 156 -7.29 15.17 -6.93
C GLU A 156 -6.96 16.24 -5.89
N MET A 157 -5.72 16.29 -5.44
CA MET A 157 -5.28 17.28 -4.45
C MET A 157 -5.44 18.72 -4.95
N THR A 158 -5.27 18.94 -6.25
CA THR A 158 -5.51 20.24 -6.90
C THR A 158 -6.95 20.76 -6.74
N ALA A 159 -7.91 19.85 -6.47
CA ALA A 159 -9.29 20.22 -6.16
C ALA A 159 -9.47 20.75 -4.73
N ILE A 160 -8.45 20.61 -3.87
CA ILE A 160 -8.46 21.12 -2.50
C ILE A 160 -7.62 22.41 -2.50
N SER A 161 -8.28 23.54 -2.27
CA SER A 161 -7.63 24.85 -2.33
C SER A 161 -6.51 24.99 -1.30
N ASN A 162 -5.38 25.55 -1.73
CA ASN A 162 -4.27 25.97 -0.88
C ASN A 162 -3.57 24.82 -0.11
N ILE A 163 -3.37 23.66 -0.70
CA ILE A 163 -2.55 22.60 -0.10
C ILE A 163 -1.20 22.41 -0.78
N GLU A 164 -1.10 22.77 -2.06
CA GLU A 164 0.14 22.67 -2.84
C GLU A 164 0.51 24.00 -3.47
N ASP A 165 1.81 24.23 -3.65
CA ASP A 165 2.34 25.34 -4.41
C ASP A 165 2.38 25.01 -5.91
N THR A 166 2.94 25.93 -6.71
CA THR A 166 3.07 25.76 -8.18
C THR A 166 4.01 24.61 -8.59
N ASN A 167 4.83 24.12 -7.67
CA ASN A 167 5.77 23.01 -7.91
C ASN A 167 5.20 21.67 -7.44
N GLY A 168 4.00 21.64 -6.87
CA GLY A 168 3.39 20.48 -6.27
C GLY A 168 3.95 20.13 -4.88
N ASP A 169 4.62 21.08 -4.21
CA ASP A 169 5.10 20.92 -2.85
C ASP A 169 4.02 21.37 -1.86
N LEU A 170 3.88 20.67 -0.74
CA LEU A 170 2.88 21.01 0.28
C LEU A 170 3.20 22.37 0.92
N VAL A 171 2.21 23.26 0.94
CA VAL A 171 2.32 24.52 1.67
C VAL A 171 2.25 24.27 3.19
N ALA A 172 2.53 25.31 3.98
CA ALA A 172 2.36 25.24 5.44
C ALA A 172 0.94 24.78 5.78
N ASP A 173 0.80 23.82 6.70
CA ASP A 173 -0.46 23.17 7.10
C ASP A 173 -1.20 22.42 5.98
N GLY A 174 -0.56 22.22 4.81
CA GLY A 174 -1.15 21.51 3.68
C GLY A 174 -1.54 20.08 4.02
N ALA A 175 -0.67 19.34 4.69
CA ALA A 175 -0.94 17.97 5.14
C ALA A 175 -2.10 17.89 6.13
N TYR A 176 -2.18 18.82 7.08
CA TYR A 176 -3.30 18.89 8.02
C TYR A 176 -4.64 19.12 7.29
N THR A 177 -4.65 20.03 6.33
CA THR A 177 -5.83 20.36 5.53
C THR A 177 -6.26 19.16 4.68
N LEU A 178 -5.31 18.44 4.11
CA LEU A 178 -5.54 17.23 3.33
C LEU A 178 -6.17 16.11 4.17
N LEU A 179 -5.56 15.77 5.32
CA LEU A 179 -6.08 14.76 6.25
C LEU A 179 -7.46 15.13 6.76
N LYS A 180 -7.68 16.42 7.08
CA LYS A 180 -8.97 16.94 7.49
C LYS A 180 -10.01 16.78 6.39
N SER A 181 -9.69 17.12 5.15
CA SER A 181 -10.58 16.96 4.00
C SER A 181 -10.94 15.49 3.76
N ALA A 182 -9.96 14.58 3.81
CA ALA A 182 -10.21 13.15 3.69
C ALA A 182 -11.14 12.62 4.79
N TYR A 183 -10.92 13.04 6.02
CA TYR A 183 -11.77 12.64 7.15
C TYR A 183 -13.20 13.19 7.05
N GLU A 184 -13.38 14.44 6.63
CA GLU A 184 -14.70 15.07 6.53
C GLU A 184 -15.51 14.53 5.34
N ASN A 185 -14.84 14.17 4.26
CA ASN A 185 -15.46 13.63 3.05
C ASN A 185 -15.60 12.11 3.03
N GLN A 186 -15.27 11.41 4.11
CA GLN A 186 -15.40 9.95 4.19
C GLN A 186 -16.84 9.48 3.96
N THR A 187 -17.00 8.26 3.44
CA THR A 187 -18.30 7.65 3.26
C THR A 187 -18.97 7.33 4.60
N LYS A 188 -20.29 7.25 4.61
CA LYS A 188 -21.05 6.89 5.85
C LYS A 188 -20.63 5.53 6.40
N VAL A 189 -20.33 4.58 5.53
CA VAL A 189 -19.89 3.24 5.91
C VAL A 189 -18.53 3.31 6.62
N LEU A 190 -17.56 4.00 6.03
CA LEU A 190 -16.24 4.18 6.63
C LEU A 190 -16.34 4.92 7.97
N ARG A 191 -17.24 5.90 8.09
CA ARG A 191 -17.45 6.65 9.33
C ARG A 191 -17.97 5.77 10.47
N GLN A 192 -18.75 4.73 10.19
CA GLN A 192 -19.30 3.81 11.17
C GLN A 192 -18.31 2.76 11.68
N MET A 193 -17.22 2.54 10.95
CA MET A 193 -16.15 1.62 11.36
C MET A 193 -15.36 2.19 12.56
N PRO A 194 -14.80 1.34 13.43
CA PRO A 194 -13.90 1.78 14.49
C PRO A 194 -12.68 2.51 13.95
N ASN A 195 -12.17 3.50 14.68
CA ASN A 195 -10.97 4.21 14.25
C ASN A 195 -9.70 3.35 14.32
N ALA A 196 -9.68 2.34 15.17
CA ALA A 196 -8.57 1.41 15.30
C ALA A 196 -8.34 0.54 14.05
N ASP A 197 -9.39 0.30 13.28
CA ASP A 197 -9.34 -0.55 12.07
C ASP A 197 -9.03 0.27 10.81
N LYS A 198 -8.90 1.59 10.94
CA LYS A 198 -8.64 2.53 9.84
C LYS A 198 -7.20 2.98 9.86
N SER A 199 -6.67 3.31 8.69
CA SER A 199 -5.37 3.96 8.57
C SER A 199 -5.38 5.05 7.51
N PHE A 200 -4.55 6.06 7.72
CA PHE A 200 -4.09 6.99 6.69
C PHE A 200 -2.73 6.49 6.22
N ARG A 201 -2.65 6.02 5.00
CA ARG A 201 -1.38 5.68 4.34
C ARG A 201 -0.94 6.86 3.50
N VAL A 202 0.26 7.35 3.74
CA VAL A 202 0.70 8.64 3.19
C VAL A 202 2.15 8.59 2.74
N THR A 203 2.53 9.51 1.84
CA THR A 203 3.91 9.76 1.46
C THR A 203 4.70 10.43 2.59
N ALA A 204 6.03 10.29 2.60
CA ALA A 204 6.91 10.90 3.60
C ALA A 204 6.76 12.44 3.62
N THR A 205 6.58 13.06 2.47
CA THR A 205 6.33 14.51 2.36
C THR A 205 5.12 14.99 3.17
N ILE A 206 4.05 14.19 3.23
CA ILE A 206 2.85 14.49 4.03
C ILE A 206 3.17 14.36 5.52
N VAL A 207 3.93 13.34 5.92
CA VAL A 207 4.34 13.14 7.32
C VAL A 207 5.20 14.31 7.80
N ASP A 208 6.22 14.69 7.03
CA ASP A 208 7.12 15.80 7.36
C ASP A 208 6.39 17.13 7.51
N ASN A 209 5.47 17.43 6.57
CA ASN A 209 4.66 18.64 6.63
C ASN A 209 3.72 18.62 7.85
N LEU A 210 3.13 17.47 8.18
CA LEU A 210 2.27 17.32 9.35
C LEU A 210 3.05 17.47 10.66
N MET A 211 4.26 16.87 10.73
CA MET A 211 5.18 17.05 11.87
C MET A 211 5.55 18.51 12.07
N THR A 212 5.92 19.20 11.00
CA THR A 212 6.22 20.65 11.04
C THR A 212 5.04 21.45 11.57
N THR A 213 3.81 21.11 11.14
CA THR A 213 2.59 21.74 11.65
C THR A 213 2.42 21.52 13.15
N TYR A 214 2.66 20.29 13.64
CA TYR A 214 2.57 19.99 15.08
C TYR A 214 3.66 20.66 15.89
N GLU A 215 4.89 20.79 15.38
CA GLU A 215 5.97 21.54 16.02
C GLU A 215 5.62 23.01 16.17
N GLN A 216 5.07 23.64 15.14
CA GLN A 216 4.64 25.04 15.19
C GLN A 216 3.50 25.26 16.19
N LEU A 217 2.56 24.35 16.27
CA LEU A 217 1.49 24.34 17.28
C LEU A 217 2.03 24.09 18.69
N GLY A 218 3.08 23.30 18.81
CA GLY A 218 3.74 22.92 20.07
C GLY A 218 4.48 24.05 20.75
N THR A 219 4.90 25.09 20.04
CA THR A 219 5.60 26.26 20.62
C THR A 219 4.72 27.04 21.62
N GLY A 220 3.40 26.80 21.63
CA GLY A 220 2.45 27.35 22.60
C GLY A 220 1.64 26.31 23.41
N ASN A 221 1.71 25.03 23.08
CA ASN A 221 0.92 23.97 23.71
C ASN A 221 1.76 22.71 23.97
N ALA A 222 1.87 22.31 25.24
CA ALA A 222 2.58 21.11 25.67
C ALA A 222 2.10 19.79 25.02
N LEU A 223 0.92 19.76 24.42
CA LEU A 223 0.33 18.60 23.77
C LEU A 223 1.01 18.20 22.44
N GLY A 224 1.48 19.18 21.64
CA GLY A 224 2.17 18.88 20.37
C GLY A 224 3.55 18.23 20.60
N LEU A 225 4.30 18.74 21.60
CA LEU A 225 5.60 18.18 22.00
C LEU A 225 5.47 16.79 22.64
N GLN A 226 4.38 16.50 23.33
CA GLN A 226 4.16 15.22 24.00
C GLN A 226 3.88 14.09 23.01
N LEU A 227 3.20 14.38 21.90
CA LEU A 227 2.97 13.43 20.81
C LEU A 227 4.26 13.03 20.08
N LEU A 228 5.25 13.94 20.01
CA LEU A 228 6.54 13.68 19.37
C LEU A 228 7.55 13.00 20.32
N GLN A 229 7.41 13.18 21.65
CA GLN A 229 8.35 12.64 22.64
C GLN A 229 8.09 11.18 23.04
N ASP A 230 6.85 10.72 22.96
CA ASP A 230 6.48 9.38 23.46
C ASP A 230 6.79 8.23 22.49
N GLY A 231 7.40 8.48 21.32
CA GLY A 231 7.70 7.44 20.32
C GLY A 231 6.45 6.69 19.85
N GLN A 232 5.28 7.27 20.09
CA GLN A 232 4.01 6.72 19.62
C GLN A 232 3.84 6.98 18.13
N SER A 233 3.18 6.05 17.45
CA SER A 233 2.83 6.21 16.04
C SER A 233 2.03 7.51 15.84
N LEU A 234 2.38 8.24 14.79
CA LEU A 234 1.68 9.46 14.43
C LEU A 234 0.18 9.17 14.22
N THR A 235 -0.68 9.95 14.85
CA THR A 235 -2.12 9.77 14.74
C THR A 235 -2.82 11.07 14.38
N PHE A 236 -3.86 10.98 13.55
CA PHE A 236 -4.74 12.08 13.24
C PHE A 236 -6.17 11.74 13.67
N ARG A 237 -6.73 12.49 14.61
CA ARG A 237 -8.07 12.24 15.21
C ARG A 237 -8.26 10.81 15.75
N GLY A 238 -7.18 10.20 16.28
CA GLY A 238 -7.20 8.84 16.81
C GLY A 238 -7.15 7.74 15.74
N ILE A 239 -6.78 8.08 14.52
CA ILE A 239 -6.52 7.16 13.41
C ILE A 239 -5.03 7.17 13.13
N PRO A 240 -4.36 6.02 13.04
CA PRO A 240 -2.94 5.97 12.74
C PRO A 240 -2.62 6.53 11.35
N VAL A 241 -1.53 7.27 11.27
CA VAL A 241 -0.92 7.76 10.03
C VAL A 241 0.31 6.91 9.77
N VAL A 242 0.29 6.12 8.70
CA VAL A 242 1.33 5.19 8.32
C VAL A 242 2.07 5.77 7.12
N GLU A 243 3.35 6.01 7.29
CA GLU A 243 4.24 6.41 6.21
C GLU A 243 4.60 5.19 5.35
N ILE A 244 4.51 5.34 4.04
CA ILE A 244 4.96 4.34 3.06
C ILE A 244 6.14 4.94 2.30
N THR A 245 7.35 4.59 2.73
CA THR A 245 8.59 5.19 2.22
C THR A 245 8.85 4.91 0.74
N GLY A 246 8.42 3.75 0.24
CA GLY A 246 8.56 3.38 -1.17
C GLY A 246 7.76 4.26 -2.13
N TRP A 247 6.69 4.91 -1.68
CA TRP A 247 5.85 5.72 -2.55
C TRP A 247 6.55 6.94 -3.14
N ASP A 248 7.38 7.62 -2.37
CA ASP A 248 8.08 8.83 -2.85
C ASP A 248 9.01 8.51 -4.02
N THR A 249 9.70 7.36 -3.95
CA THR A 249 10.54 6.88 -5.04
C THR A 249 9.71 6.53 -6.27
N GLN A 250 8.59 5.82 -6.09
CA GLN A 250 7.75 5.37 -7.18
C GLN A 250 6.97 6.52 -7.85
N LEU A 251 6.52 7.50 -7.08
CA LEU A 251 5.82 8.68 -7.60
C LEU A 251 6.78 9.64 -8.35
N SER A 252 8.07 9.61 -8.04
CA SER A 252 9.09 10.36 -8.77
C SER A 252 9.61 9.66 -10.03
N ASP A 253 9.29 8.38 -10.20
CA ASP A 253 9.67 7.60 -11.37
C ASP A 253 8.81 7.98 -12.59
N GLY A 254 9.43 8.56 -13.61
CA GLY A 254 8.74 8.97 -14.84
C GLY A 254 8.19 7.81 -15.68
N THR A 255 8.51 6.55 -15.35
CA THR A 255 7.99 5.34 -16.02
C THR A 255 6.74 4.79 -15.33
N ASN A 256 6.40 5.29 -14.15
CA ASN A 256 5.21 4.91 -13.42
C ASN A 256 3.94 5.31 -14.20
N PRO A 257 3.03 4.39 -14.52
CA PRO A 257 1.80 4.69 -15.24
C PRO A 257 0.88 5.66 -14.47
N ASN A 258 1.03 5.71 -13.16
CA ASN A 258 0.26 6.56 -12.26
C ASN A 258 1.03 7.83 -11.82
N ALA A 259 2.11 8.23 -12.52
CA ALA A 259 2.88 9.45 -12.21
C ALA A 259 2.03 10.74 -12.22
N ASN A 260 0.86 10.72 -12.87
CA ASN A 260 -0.09 11.83 -12.90
C ASN A 260 -0.72 12.14 -11.53
N ILE A 261 -0.60 11.24 -10.54
CA ILE A 261 -1.12 11.43 -9.19
C ILE A 261 -0.35 12.54 -8.45
N GLY A 262 0.87 12.87 -8.90
CA GLY A 262 1.72 13.88 -8.29
C GLY A 262 2.61 13.33 -7.19
N LYS A 263 3.34 14.22 -6.52
CA LYS A 263 4.32 13.86 -5.48
C LYS A 263 3.68 13.40 -4.17
N ASN A 264 2.45 13.84 -3.91
CA ASN A 264 1.78 13.63 -2.63
C ASN A 264 0.59 12.69 -2.82
N MET A 265 0.55 11.60 -2.09
CA MET A 265 -0.54 10.63 -2.14
C MET A 265 -1.02 10.28 -0.74
N LEU A 266 -2.34 10.21 -0.58
CA LEU A 266 -2.99 9.78 0.65
C LEU A 266 -4.05 8.74 0.33
N VAL A 267 -4.00 7.61 1.03
CA VAL A 267 -5.03 6.56 1.00
C VAL A 267 -5.64 6.45 2.38
N TYR A 268 -6.94 6.72 2.49
CA TYR A 268 -7.71 6.59 3.72
C TYR A 268 -8.71 5.44 3.60
N THR A 269 -8.46 4.36 4.30
CA THR A 269 -9.25 3.14 4.20
C THR A 269 -9.23 2.34 5.51
N VAL A 270 -9.99 1.25 5.54
CA VAL A 270 -9.86 0.18 6.54
C VAL A 270 -8.80 -0.80 6.05
N ASP A 271 -7.88 -1.22 6.92
CA ASP A 271 -6.76 -2.08 6.55
C ASP A 271 -7.23 -3.41 5.91
N ASP A 272 -8.31 -4.00 6.42
CA ASP A 272 -8.92 -5.21 5.87
C ASP A 272 -9.48 -5.06 4.44
N ASN A 273 -9.63 -3.84 3.94
CA ASN A 273 -10.06 -3.57 2.57
C ASN A 273 -8.94 -3.77 1.53
N LEU A 274 -7.70 -3.72 1.99
CA LEU A 274 -6.55 -3.96 1.14
C LEU A 274 -6.20 -5.44 1.22
N VAL A 275 -6.30 -6.13 0.10
CA VAL A 275 -6.11 -7.59 0.04
C VAL A 275 -5.16 -7.95 -1.07
N ILE A 276 -4.17 -8.76 -0.74
CA ILE A 276 -3.23 -9.36 -1.69
C ILE A 276 -3.47 -10.86 -1.72
N GLY A 277 -3.53 -11.43 -2.90
CA GLY A 277 -3.66 -12.87 -3.11
C GLY A 277 -2.34 -13.51 -3.49
N THR A 278 -2.05 -14.70 -2.92
CA THR A 278 -0.88 -15.49 -3.30
C THR A 278 -1.24 -16.95 -3.47
N ASP A 279 -0.51 -17.64 -4.37
CA ASP A 279 -0.68 -19.10 -4.60
C ASP A 279 0.01 -19.95 -3.51
N VAL A 280 0.72 -19.33 -2.58
CA VAL A 280 1.51 -20.06 -1.60
C VAL A 280 0.87 -20.08 -0.22
N ALA A 281 1.09 -21.20 0.47
CA ALA A 281 0.58 -21.49 1.80
C ALA A 281 1.53 -21.04 2.89
#